data_58047e10a3578d0b746d90ed64ddaa01
#
_entry.id   58047e10a3578d0b746d90ed64ddaa01
#
_cell.length_a   1.000
_cell.length_b   1.000
_cell.length_c   1.000
_cell.angle_alpha   90.00
_cell.angle_beta   90.00
_cell.angle_gamma   90.00
#
_symmetry.space_group_name_H-M   'P 1'
#
loop_
_entity.id
_entity.type
_entity.pdbx_description
1 polymer ?
#
loop_
_entity_poly.entity_id
_entity_poly.type
_entity_poly.pdbx_seq_one_letter_code
_entity_poly.pdbx_strand_id
1 'polypeptide(L)'
;MSLIEQINEDFMIAYKAKNMSKKDFLGVLKTEVTKESKIPDDAYIVSKIKSMIKNAAATNSLTDEELEILNKYLPKQMSDSELRDVIDSYIKTEELTDIKQMGQIMNHLKNNYEGQYNGSSASVIIKEILTIKN
;
A
#
# COMPACT_ATOMS: atom_id res chain seq x y z
N MET A 1 18.17 5.16 -3.05
CA MET A 1 18.13 3.82 -3.66
C MET A 1 16.71 3.50 -4.10
N SER A 2 16.53 3.10 -5.35
CA SER A 2 15.20 2.75 -5.87
C SER A 2 14.70 1.43 -5.27
N LEU A 3 13.40 1.17 -5.35
CA LEU A 3 12.84 -0.08 -4.83
C LEU A 3 13.38 -1.30 -5.56
N ILE A 4 13.58 -1.22 -6.88
CA ILE A 4 14.13 -2.37 -7.62
C ILE A 4 15.57 -2.65 -7.17
N GLU A 5 16.35 -1.64 -6.88
CA GLU A 5 17.70 -1.81 -6.35
C GLU A 5 17.66 -2.45 -4.96
N GLN A 6 16.74 -2.03 -4.11
CA GLN A 6 16.56 -2.63 -2.78
C GLN A 6 16.17 -4.09 -2.87
N ILE A 7 15.24 -4.43 -3.76
CA ILE A 7 14.81 -5.82 -3.96
C ILE A 7 15.99 -6.67 -4.42
N ASN A 8 16.78 -6.18 -5.38
CA ASN A 8 17.95 -6.89 -5.88
C ASN A 8 18.99 -7.11 -4.77
N GLU A 9 19.25 -6.08 -3.98
CA GLU A 9 20.20 -6.16 -2.86
C GLU A 9 19.71 -7.17 -1.80
N ASP A 10 18.45 -7.09 -1.42
CA ASP A 10 17.87 -8.00 -0.44
C ASP A 10 17.88 -9.45 -0.93
N PHE A 11 17.64 -9.67 -2.22
CA PHE A 11 17.74 -10.98 -2.84
C PHE A 11 19.16 -11.54 -2.67
N MET A 12 20.17 -10.74 -2.97
CA MET A 12 21.57 -11.16 -2.85
C MET A 12 21.96 -11.44 -1.38
N ILE A 13 21.47 -10.62 -0.46
CA ILE A 13 21.71 -10.82 0.98
C ILE A 13 21.11 -12.16 1.41
N ALA A 14 19.87 -12.46 1.03
CA ALA A 14 19.22 -13.72 1.36
C ALA A 14 19.95 -14.92 0.75
N TYR A 15 20.42 -14.76 -0.48
CA TYR A 15 21.20 -15.80 -1.16
C TYR A 15 22.50 -16.10 -0.41
N LYS A 16 23.26 -15.09 -0.05
CA LYS A 16 24.52 -15.22 0.68
C LYS A 16 24.32 -15.78 2.09
N ALA A 17 23.20 -15.44 2.73
CA ALA A 17 22.85 -15.93 4.05
C ALA A 17 22.25 -17.33 4.01
N LYS A 18 22.05 -17.90 2.82
CA LYS A 18 21.42 -19.21 2.61
C LYS A 18 19.98 -19.28 3.13
N ASN A 19 19.31 -18.14 3.19
CA ASN A 19 17.90 -18.07 3.54
C ASN A 19 17.07 -18.34 2.28
N MET A 20 16.87 -19.60 1.96
CA MET A 20 16.24 -20.00 0.69
C MET A 20 14.79 -19.56 0.58
N SER A 21 14.03 -19.62 1.67
CA SER A 21 12.63 -19.18 1.67
C SER A 21 12.49 -17.72 1.29
N LYS A 22 13.30 -16.85 1.90
CA LYS A 22 13.30 -15.42 1.60
C LYS A 22 13.84 -15.16 0.20
N LYS A 23 14.92 -15.84 -0.19
CA LYS A 23 15.50 -15.73 -1.53
C LYS A 23 14.47 -16.10 -2.60
N ASP A 24 13.79 -17.21 -2.44
CA ASP A 24 12.82 -17.71 -3.42
C ASP A 24 11.65 -16.73 -3.54
N PHE A 25 11.16 -16.21 -2.41
CA PHE A 25 10.07 -15.25 -2.42
C PHE A 25 10.48 -13.93 -3.11
N LEU A 26 11.67 -13.43 -2.80
CA LEU A 26 12.20 -12.22 -3.43
C LEU A 26 12.42 -12.43 -4.94
N GLY A 27 12.81 -13.64 -5.34
CA GLY A 27 12.91 -14.01 -6.75
C GLY A 27 11.56 -13.92 -7.47
N VAL A 28 10.52 -14.42 -6.85
CA VAL A 28 9.14 -14.31 -7.38
C VAL A 28 8.72 -12.84 -7.47
N LEU A 29 8.96 -12.07 -6.42
CA LEU A 29 8.63 -10.64 -6.42
C LEU A 29 9.37 -9.91 -7.53
N LYS A 30 10.66 -10.16 -7.67
CA LYS A 30 11.48 -9.54 -8.72
C LYS A 30 10.92 -9.88 -10.11
N THR A 31 10.54 -11.13 -10.35
CA THR A 31 9.95 -11.56 -11.61
C THR A 31 8.64 -10.81 -11.88
N GLU A 32 7.77 -10.70 -10.89
CA GLU A 32 6.49 -10.02 -11.03
C GLU A 32 6.64 -8.54 -11.38
N VAL A 33 7.56 -7.83 -10.72
CA VAL A 33 7.72 -6.39 -10.93
C VAL A 33 8.53 -6.06 -12.18
N THR A 34 9.24 -7.03 -12.76
CA THR A 34 10.05 -6.81 -13.96
C THR A 34 9.45 -7.39 -15.24
N LYS A 35 8.19 -7.83 -15.21
CA LYS A 35 7.52 -8.39 -16.39
C LYS A 35 7.43 -7.43 -17.56
N GLU A 36 7.17 -6.16 -17.29
CA GLU A 36 7.00 -5.15 -18.33
C GLU A 36 8.26 -4.32 -18.55
N SER A 37 9.11 -4.19 -17.54
CA SER A 37 10.34 -3.42 -17.63
C SER A 37 11.39 -4.00 -16.70
N LYS A 38 12.64 -4.04 -17.16
CA LYS A 38 13.77 -4.50 -16.33
C LYS A 38 14.09 -3.51 -15.21
N ILE A 39 13.69 -2.25 -15.37
CA ILE A 39 13.93 -1.18 -14.40
C ILE A 39 12.58 -0.50 -14.14
N PRO A 40 11.67 -1.18 -13.40
CA PRO A 40 10.37 -0.57 -13.07
C PRO A 40 10.57 0.57 -12.08
N ASP A 41 9.70 1.59 -12.16
CA ASP A 41 9.74 2.67 -11.19
C ASP A 41 9.10 2.25 -9.86
N ASP A 42 9.31 3.07 -8.83
CA ASP A 42 8.83 2.77 -7.49
C ASP A 42 7.30 2.71 -7.44
N ALA A 43 6.62 3.59 -8.16
CA ALA A 43 5.14 3.61 -8.20
C ALA A 43 4.58 2.31 -8.76
N TYR A 44 5.19 1.78 -9.81
CA TYR A 44 4.79 0.51 -10.41
C TYR A 44 4.98 -0.65 -9.42
N ILE A 45 6.15 -0.67 -8.76
CA ILE A 45 6.47 -1.72 -7.77
C ILE A 45 5.48 -1.68 -6.61
N VAL A 46 5.20 -0.49 -6.07
CA VAL A 46 4.23 -0.33 -4.97
C VAL A 46 2.85 -0.84 -5.40
N SER A 47 2.41 -0.49 -6.59
CA SER A 47 1.13 -0.96 -7.13
C SER A 47 1.07 -2.48 -7.24
N LYS A 48 2.14 -3.11 -7.74
CA LYS A 48 2.22 -4.56 -7.85
C LYS A 48 2.20 -5.25 -6.49
N ILE A 49 2.95 -4.72 -5.53
CA ILE A 49 2.99 -5.27 -4.16
C ILE A 49 1.61 -5.18 -3.51
N LYS A 50 0.92 -4.06 -3.66
CA LYS A 50 -0.43 -3.91 -3.13
C LYS A 50 -1.42 -4.91 -3.74
N SER A 51 -1.32 -5.14 -5.04
CA SER A 51 -2.14 -6.14 -5.74
C SER A 51 -1.85 -7.55 -5.23
N MET A 52 -0.58 -7.89 -5.00
CA MET A 52 -0.20 -9.19 -4.46
C MET A 52 -0.78 -9.42 -3.07
N ILE A 53 -0.72 -8.40 -2.20
CA ILE A 53 -1.27 -8.48 -0.85
C ILE A 53 -2.80 -8.64 -0.91
N LYS A 54 -3.46 -7.86 -1.74
CA LYS A 54 -4.92 -7.92 -1.90
C LYS A 54 -5.38 -9.29 -2.40
N ASN A 55 -4.72 -9.80 -3.42
CA ASN A 55 -5.06 -11.11 -3.99
C ASN A 55 -4.79 -12.23 -2.99
N ALA A 56 -3.70 -12.13 -2.25
CA ALA A 56 -3.34 -13.12 -1.24
C ALA A 56 -4.30 -13.10 -0.05
N ALA A 57 -4.80 -11.95 0.33
CA ALA A 57 -5.79 -11.83 1.41
C ALA A 57 -7.08 -12.60 1.07
N ALA A 58 -7.48 -12.58 -0.19
CA ALA A 58 -8.66 -13.31 -0.65
C ALA A 58 -8.46 -14.84 -0.61
N THR A 59 -7.23 -15.32 -0.79
CA THR A 59 -6.90 -16.75 -0.87
C THR A 59 -6.09 -17.25 0.33
N ASN A 60 -5.69 -16.35 1.23
CA ASN A 60 -4.83 -16.65 2.38
C ASN A 60 -3.54 -17.39 1.96
N SER A 61 -2.93 -16.96 0.87
CA SER A 61 -1.80 -17.62 0.24
C SER A 61 -0.42 -17.11 0.65
N LEU A 62 -0.35 -16.01 1.43
CA LEU A 62 0.92 -15.47 1.92
C LEU A 62 1.10 -15.77 3.41
N THR A 63 2.34 -16.10 3.78
CA THR A 63 2.71 -16.27 5.19
C THR A 63 2.94 -14.90 5.82
N ASP A 64 2.97 -14.84 7.15
CA ASP A 64 3.26 -13.59 7.88
C ASP A 64 4.65 -13.05 7.51
N GLU A 65 5.64 -13.92 7.35
CA GLU A 65 6.99 -13.53 6.92
C GLU A 65 6.97 -12.89 5.53
N GLU A 66 6.23 -13.48 4.60
CA GLU A 66 6.11 -12.96 3.24
C GLU A 66 5.42 -11.59 3.23
N LEU A 67 4.39 -11.41 4.05
CA LEU A 67 3.72 -10.12 4.20
C LEU A 67 4.66 -9.05 4.76
N GLU A 68 5.49 -9.40 5.74
CA GLU A 68 6.48 -8.48 6.28
C GLU A 68 7.48 -8.03 5.21
N ILE A 69 7.93 -8.96 4.37
CA ILE A 69 8.86 -8.65 3.28
C ILE A 69 8.21 -7.64 2.32
N LEU A 70 6.97 -7.88 1.92
CA LEU A 70 6.26 -6.99 1.01
C LEU A 70 6.02 -5.61 1.64
N ASN A 71 5.62 -5.56 2.89
CA ASN A 71 5.35 -4.30 3.59
C ASN A 71 6.61 -3.45 3.75
N LYS A 72 7.77 -4.06 3.78
CA LYS A 72 9.04 -3.34 3.86
C LYS A 72 9.23 -2.37 2.68
N TYR A 73 8.74 -2.74 1.51
CA TYR A 73 8.91 -1.94 0.29
C TYR A 73 7.79 -0.92 0.06
N LEU A 74 6.73 -0.99 0.85
CA LEU A 74 5.64 -0.01 0.74
C LEU A 74 5.99 1.28 1.48
N PRO A 75 5.47 2.43 1.03
CA PRO A 75 5.55 3.65 1.82
C PRO A 75 4.95 3.42 3.21
N LYS A 76 5.36 4.21 4.18
CA LYS A 76 4.81 4.11 5.52
C LYS A 76 3.28 4.23 5.45
N GLN A 77 2.59 3.19 5.92
CA GLN A 77 1.14 3.19 5.91
C GLN A 77 0.59 3.94 7.11
N MET A 78 -0.45 4.73 6.90
CA MET A 78 -1.15 5.38 7.98
C MET A 78 -1.99 4.34 8.75
N SER A 79 -2.02 4.47 10.07
CA SER A 79 -2.96 3.70 10.89
C SER A 79 -4.38 4.23 10.63
N ASP A 80 -5.41 3.47 11.01
CA ASP A 80 -6.79 3.92 10.89
C ASP A 80 -7.02 5.22 11.65
N SER A 81 -6.38 5.39 12.79
CA SER A 81 -6.45 6.61 13.59
C SER A 81 -5.86 7.82 12.85
N GLU A 82 -4.67 7.65 12.26
CA GLU A 82 -4.02 8.70 11.47
C GLU A 82 -4.86 9.07 10.24
N LEU A 83 -5.38 8.05 9.55
CA LEU A 83 -6.21 8.26 8.37
C LEU A 83 -7.50 9.01 8.73
N ARG A 84 -8.12 8.65 9.85
CA ARG A 84 -9.32 9.34 10.35
C ARG A 84 -9.03 10.82 10.64
N ASP A 85 -7.90 11.10 11.27
CA ASP A 85 -7.49 12.49 11.55
C ASP A 85 -7.30 13.30 10.27
N VAL A 86 -6.67 12.72 9.26
CA VAL A 86 -6.48 13.38 7.96
C VAL A 86 -7.83 13.68 7.31
N ILE A 87 -8.72 12.70 7.28
CA ILE A 87 -10.04 12.84 6.68
C ILE A 87 -10.88 13.87 7.43
N ASP A 88 -10.91 13.79 8.75
CA ASP A 88 -11.69 14.71 9.58
C ASP A 88 -11.20 16.15 9.43
N SER A 89 -9.89 16.36 9.40
CA SER A 89 -9.29 17.68 9.18
C SER A 89 -9.70 18.26 7.83
N TYR A 90 -9.69 17.45 6.78
CA TYR A 90 -10.08 17.87 5.45
C TYR A 90 -11.57 18.26 5.41
N ILE A 91 -12.41 17.42 6.01
CA ILE A 91 -13.86 17.67 6.08
C ILE A 91 -14.14 18.98 6.80
N LYS A 92 -13.45 19.25 7.90
CA LYS A 92 -13.62 20.51 8.66
C LYS A 92 -13.13 21.72 7.87
N THR A 93 -11.98 21.59 7.21
CA THR A 93 -11.38 22.68 6.43
C THR A 93 -12.26 23.06 5.24
N GLU A 94 -12.83 22.07 4.54
CA GLU A 94 -13.67 22.31 3.37
C GLU A 94 -15.16 22.38 3.71
N GLU A 95 -15.51 22.26 4.97
CA GLU A 95 -16.89 22.33 5.46
C GLU A 95 -17.82 21.34 4.76
N LEU A 96 -17.35 20.11 4.57
CA LEU A 96 -18.11 19.06 3.90
C LEU A 96 -19.15 18.46 4.83
N THR A 97 -20.36 18.24 4.33
CA THR A 97 -21.46 17.70 5.13
C THR A 97 -22.24 16.60 4.46
N ASP A 98 -22.01 16.35 3.17
CA ASP A 98 -22.79 15.41 2.38
C ASP A 98 -21.91 14.21 1.96
N ILE A 99 -22.44 13.01 2.11
CA ILE A 99 -21.76 11.78 1.67
C ILE A 99 -21.43 11.80 0.17
N LYS A 100 -22.17 12.57 -0.62
CA LYS A 100 -21.87 12.76 -2.04
C LYS A 100 -20.51 13.41 -2.28
N GLN A 101 -19.96 14.06 -1.28
CA GLN A 101 -18.64 14.71 -1.34
C GLN A 101 -17.49 13.73 -1.08
N MET A 102 -17.83 12.46 -0.86
CA MET A 102 -16.85 11.39 -0.65
C MET A 102 -15.81 11.32 -1.77
N GLY A 103 -16.24 11.51 -3.02
CA GLY A 103 -15.32 11.51 -4.18
C GLY A 103 -14.25 12.58 -4.07
N GLN A 104 -14.62 13.77 -3.59
CA GLN A 104 -13.70 14.87 -3.36
C GLN A 104 -12.64 14.50 -2.31
N ILE A 105 -13.08 13.87 -1.22
CA ILE A 105 -12.18 13.45 -0.14
C ILE A 105 -11.23 12.35 -0.66
N MET A 106 -11.74 11.38 -1.40
CA MET A 106 -10.93 10.31 -1.97
C MET A 106 -9.87 10.85 -2.93
N ASN A 107 -10.22 11.86 -3.74
CA ASN A 107 -9.26 12.52 -4.62
C ASN A 107 -8.16 13.23 -3.83
N HIS A 108 -8.52 13.88 -2.74
CA HIS A 108 -7.54 14.55 -1.86
C HIS A 108 -6.54 13.53 -1.31
N LEU A 109 -7.03 12.40 -0.84
CA LEU A 109 -6.17 11.33 -0.32
C LEU A 109 -5.27 10.76 -1.41
N LYS A 110 -5.82 10.53 -2.60
CA LYS A 110 -5.05 10.01 -3.72
C LYS A 110 -3.92 10.96 -4.12
N ASN A 111 -4.21 12.26 -4.18
CA ASN A 111 -3.23 13.24 -4.63
C ASN A 111 -2.13 13.52 -3.60
N ASN A 112 -2.44 13.44 -2.31
CA ASN A 112 -1.49 13.82 -1.26
C ASN A 112 -0.92 12.66 -0.47
N TYR A 113 -1.59 11.51 -0.44
CA TYR A 113 -1.22 10.37 0.39
C TYR A 113 -1.23 9.06 -0.39
N GLU A 114 -1.04 9.13 -1.70
CA GLU A 114 -1.06 7.94 -2.55
C GLU A 114 -0.11 6.86 -2.02
N GLY A 115 -0.64 5.65 -1.91
CA GLY A 115 0.16 4.51 -1.44
C GLY A 115 0.28 4.38 0.07
N GLN A 116 -0.20 5.37 0.84
CA GLN A 116 -0.04 5.38 2.30
C GLN A 116 -1.27 4.94 3.07
N TYR A 117 -2.37 4.64 2.39
CA TYR A 117 -3.62 4.27 3.02
C TYR A 117 -4.32 3.16 2.26
N ASN A 118 -5.26 2.49 2.95
CA ASN A 118 -6.13 1.48 2.33
C ASN A 118 -7.42 2.17 1.88
N GLY A 119 -7.73 2.10 0.58
CA GLY A 119 -8.92 2.73 0.01
C GLY A 119 -10.23 2.27 0.65
N SER A 120 -10.32 0.99 0.99
CA SER A 120 -11.53 0.44 1.66
C SER A 120 -11.71 1.03 3.06
N SER A 121 -10.62 1.14 3.83
CA SER A 121 -10.65 1.76 5.16
C SER A 121 -11.02 3.23 5.06
N ALA A 122 -10.45 3.96 4.11
CA ALA A 122 -10.77 5.37 3.88
C ALA A 122 -12.25 5.55 3.59
N SER A 123 -12.81 4.73 2.72
CA SER A 123 -14.22 4.78 2.36
C SER A 123 -15.13 4.60 3.59
N VAL A 124 -14.83 3.61 4.42
CA VAL A 124 -15.61 3.35 5.64
C VAL A 124 -15.54 4.53 6.60
N ILE A 125 -14.33 5.06 6.81
CA ILE A 125 -14.12 6.21 7.72
C ILE A 125 -14.89 7.44 7.23
N ILE A 126 -14.82 7.73 5.93
CA ILE A 126 -15.53 8.86 5.35
C ILE A 126 -17.03 8.72 5.55
N LYS A 127 -17.57 7.54 5.27
CA LYS A 127 -19.00 7.27 5.45
C LYS A 127 -19.43 7.46 6.90
N GLU A 128 -18.64 6.97 7.84
CA GLU A 128 -18.92 7.12 9.27
C GLU A 128 -18.98 8.59 9.67
N ILE A 129 -17.97 9.37 9.28
CA ILE A 129 -17.90 10.79 9.67
C ILE A 129 -19.03 11.59 9.04
N LEU A 130 -19.27 11.42 7.75
CA LEU A 130 -20.31 12.19 7.05
C LEU A 130 -21.72 11.77 7.48
N THR A 131 -21.92 10.49 7.78
CA THR A 131 -23.23 10.00 8.28
C THR A 131 -23.54 10.56 9.67
N ILE A 132 -22.53 10.63 10.55
CA ILE A 132 -22.70 11.18 11.89
C ILE A 132 -23.03 12.67 11.83
N LYS A 133 -22.41 13.40 10.91
CA LYS A 133 -22.62 14.85 10.77
C LYS A 133 -23.95 15.22 10.12
N ASN A 134 -24.55 14.29 9.42
CA ASN A 134 -25.86 14.47 8.82
C ASN A 134 -26.96 13.92 9.74
#